data_bf68808726264f30e696190515232beb
#
_entry.id   bf68808726264f30e696190515232beb
#
_cell.length_a   1.000
_cell.length_b   1.000
_cell.length_c   1.000
_cell.angle_alpha   90.00
_cell.angle_beta   90.00
_cell.angle_gamma   90.00
#
_symmetry.space_group_name_H-M   'P 1'
#
loop_
_entity.id
_entity.type
_entity.pdbx_description
1 polymer ?
#
loop_
_entity_poly.entity_id
_entity_poly.type
_entity_poly.pdbx_seq_one_letter_code
_entity_poly.pdbx_strand_id
1 'polypeptide(L)'
;MTENLTEKIIMKIIIKIACFLSIITIPAIQIQSQESLWKIYDQRNSGENEVALLSNTSEASINNLEHSEKVFPELSLYCEEGSPNISIKINWKRYISSFNKTEIGIKIDGKNYTWLSFNLDKTGQISFQNPSTHSNELINKFKKIKKLAVEIEPYSEPPINVYFNLSGFASHLENLKSICSQ
;
A
#
# COMPACT_ATOMS: atom_id res chain seq x y z
N MET A 1 -67.37 33.02 -28.59
CA MET A 1 -66.78 31.77 -29.16
C MET A 1 -65.28 31.96 -29.38
N THR A 2 -64.61 32.73 -28.52
CA THR A 2 -63.20 33.12 -28.62
C THR A 2 -62.37 32.73 -27.40
N GLU A 3 -62.95 32.07 -26.37
CA GLU A 3 -62.25 31.67 -25.13
C GLU A 3 -61.44 30.37 -25.23
N ASN A 4 -61.61 29.58 -26.26
CA ASN A 4 -61.05 28.23 -26.33
C ASN A 4 -59.68 28.14 -26.98
N LEU A 5 -59.17 29.24 -27.57
CA LEU A 5 -57.87 29.22 -28.25
C LEU A 5 -56.74 29.63 -27.35
N THR A 6 -56.97 30.57 -26.45
CA THR A 6 -55.98 31.03 -25.45
C THR A 6 -55.65 29.98 -24.40
N GLU A 7 -56.65 29.26 -23.90
CA GLU A 7 -56.41 28.16 -22.95
C GLU A 7 -55.60 27.00 -23.55
N LYS A 8 -55.85 26.65 -24.81
CA LYS A 8 -55.05 25.62 -25.51
C LYS A 8 -53.61 26.03 -25.75
N ILE A 9 -53.36 27.30 -25.94
CA ILE A 9 -51.98 27.82 -26.15
C ILE A 9 -51.23 27.82 -24.81
N ILE A 10 -51.86 28.29 -23.74
CA ILE A 10 -51.29 28.31 -22.38
C ILE A 10 -50.98 26.90 -21.90
N MET A 11 -51.89 25.94 -22.10
CA MET A 11 -51.71 24.54 -21.70
C MET A 11 -50.56 23.86 -22.48
N LYS A 12 -50.38 24.18 -23.76
CA LYS A 12 -49.22 23.68 -24.56
C LYS A 12 -47.89 24.28 -24.14
N ILE A 13 -47.89 25.51 -23.66
CA ILE A 13 -46.67 26.16 -23.15
C ILE A 13 -46.29 25.58 -21.78
N ILE A 14 -47.23 25.37 -20.91
CA ILE A 14 -46.98 24.76 -19.58
C ILE A 14 -46.46 23.33 -19.71
N ILE A 15 -47.00 22.52 -20.62
CA ILE A 15 -46.53 21.15 -20.86
C ILE A 15 -45.10 21.15 -21.45
N LYS A 16 -44.73 22.10 -22.30
CA LYS A 16 -43.37 22.22 -22.82
C LYS A 16 -42.37 22.69 -21.77
N ILE A 17 -42.75 23.51 -20.82
CA ILE A 17 -41.89 23.95 -19.71
C ILE A 17 -41.72 22.84 -18.69
N ALA A 18 -42.75 22.02 -18.42
CA ALA A 18 -42.67 20.88 -17.53
C ALA A 18 -41.75 19.76 -18.04
N CYS A 19 -41.61 19.60 -19.36
CA CYS A 19 -40.66 18.62 -19.94
C CYS A 19 -39.20 19.07 -19.95
N PHE A 20 -38.89 20.35 -19.73
CA PHE A 20 -37.50 20.86 -19.68
C PHE A 20 -36.92 20.89 -18.27
N LEU A 21 -37.71 20.64 -17.24
CA LEU A 21 -37.22 20.38 -15.88
C LEU A 21 -36.94 18.90 -15.66
N SER A 22 -36.42 18.20 -16.67
CA SER A 22 -35.78 16.91 -16.51
C SER A 22 -34.52 17.15 -15.66
N ILE A 23 -34.68 16.90 -14.38
CA ILE A 23 -33.68 16.91 -13.33
C ILE A 23 -32.46 16.22 -13.87
N ILE A 24 -31.42 17.00 -14.17
CA ILE A 24 -30.07 16.48 -14.30
C ILE A 24 -29.68 15.99 -12.91
N THR A 25 -30.09 14.78 -12.58
CA THR A 25 -29.52 14.03 -11.46
C THR A 25 -28.10 13.72 -11.86
N ILE A 26 -27.20 14.65 -11.54
CA ILE A 26 -25.76 14.36 -11.55
C ILE A 26 -25.61 13.21 -10.57
N PRO A 27 -25.22 11.99 -11.02
CA PRO A 27 -24.89 10.94 -10.06
C PRO A 27 -23.83 11.54 -9.15
N ALA A 28 -24.13 11.64 -7.87
CA ALA A 28 -23.11 11.93 -6.88
C ALA A 28 -22.08 10.82 -7.04
N ILE A 29 -20.95 11.13 -7.70
CA ILE A 29 -19.79 10.26 -7.70
C ILE A 29 -19.40 10.20 -6.24
N GLN A 30 -19.83 9.14 -5.56
CA GLN A 30 -19.28 8.79 -4.28
C GLN A 30 -17.81 8.48 -4.57
N ILE A 31 -16.96 9.49 -4.36
CA ILE A 31 -15.52 9.27 -4.20
C ILE A 31 -15.43 8.47 -2.91
N GLN A 32 -15.52 7.17 -3.05
CA GLN A 32 -15.20 6.24 -1.99
C GLN A 32 -13.71 6.50 -1.72
N SER A 33 -13.42 7.22 -0.65
CA SER A 33 -12.05 7.40 -0.18
C SER A 33 -11.53 6.00 0.04
N GLN A 34 -10.72 5.51 -0.89
CA GLN A 34 -10.06 4.23 -0.75
C GLN A 34 -9.18 4.38 0.48
N GLU A 35 -9.58 3.73 1.57
CA GLU A 35 -8.86 3.75 2.82
C GLU A 35 -7.41 3.38 2.52
N SER A 36 -6.48 4.24 2.88
CA SER A 36 -5.08 4.03 2.58
C SER A 36 -4.62 2.74 3.25
N LEU A 37 -4.10 1.80 2.47
CA LEU A 37 -3.52 0.55 2.96
C LEU A 37 -2.23 0.80 3.76
N TRP A 38 -1.69 2.01 3.70
CA TRP A 38 -0.50 2.41 4.41
C TRP A 38 -0.85 3.02 5.76
N LYS A 39 -0.18 2.54 6.81
CA LYS A 39 -0.31 3.04 8.18
C LYS A 39 1.03 3.62 8.62
N ILE A 40 0.98 4.80 9.23
CA ILE A 40 2.16 5.43 9.86
C ILE A 40 2.00 5.31 11.38
N TYR A 41 3.06 4.90 12.02
CA TYR A 41 3.20 4.83 13.47
C TYR A 41 4.37 5.72 13.89
N ASP A 42 4.12 6.65 14.79
CA ASP A 42 5.15 7.42 15.48
C ASP A 42 5.47 6.69 16.79
N GLN A 43 6.69 6.20 16.89
CA GLN A 43 7.14 5.33 17.98
C GLN A 43 8.14 6.01 18.92
N ARG A 44 8.38 7.32 18.79
CA ARG A 44 9.37 8.07 19.57
C ARG A 44 9.26 7.89 21.10
N ASN A 45 8.11 7.50 21.61
CA ASN A 45 7.87 7.30 23.03
C ASN A 45 7.71 5.81 23.42
N SER A 46 7.99 4.88 22.50
CA SER A 46 7.79 3.44 22.76
C SER A 46 8.96 2.76 23.47
N GLY A 47 10.12 3.42 23.54
CA GLY A 47 11.36 2.81 24.02
C GLY A 47 12.03 1.88 23.03
N GLU A 48 11.54 1.82 21.80
CA GLU A 48 12.15 1.10 20.69
C GLU A 48 13.13 1.99 19.94
N ASN A 49 14.12 1.37 19.27
CA ASN A 49 15.07 2.13 18.44
C ASN A 49 14.42 2.69 17.16
N GLU A 50 13.29 2.13 16.73
CA GLU A 50 12.54 2.60 15.58
C GLU A 50 11.64 3.78 16.02
N VAL A 51 11.91 4.98 15.51
CA VAL A 51 11.14 6.19 15.89
C VAL A 51 9.93 6.43 15.03
N ALA A 52 9.92 5.91 13.81
CA ALA A 52 8.76 5.96 12.93
C ALA A 52 8.71 4.76 11.97
N LEU A 53 7.52 4.26 11.75
CA LEU A 53 7.26 3.11 10.90
C LEU A 53 6.12 3.41 9.92
N LEU A 54 6.37 3.21 8.63
CA LEU A 54 5.35 3.19 7.57
C LEU A 54 5.14 1.73 7.15
N SER A 55 3.92 1.22 7.27
CA SER A 55 3.62 -0.20 7.09
C SER A 55 2.45 -0.43 6.12
N ASN A 56 2.53 -1.54 5.39
CA ASN A 56 1.50 -2.05 4.48
C ASN A 56 1.44 -3.59 4.57
N THR A 57 0.23 -4.12 4.63
CA THR A 57 -0.02 -5.56 4.68
C THR A 57 -0.17 -6.14 3.28
N SER A 58 0.28 -7.37 3.06
CA SER A 58 0.14 -8.07 1.78
C SER A 58 -1.32 -8.28 1.38
N GLU A 59 -1.58 -8.30 0.06
CA GLU A 59 -2.93 -8.50 -0.50
C GLU A 59 -3.49 -9.92 -0.23
N ALA A 60 -2.61 -10.89 0.00
CA ALA A 60 -2.99 -12.27 0.27
C ALA A 60 -2.22 -12.87 1.45
N SER A 61 -2.85 -13.80 2.12
CA SER A 61 -2.23 -14.56 3.21
C SER A 61 -1.31 -15.65 2.66
N ILE A 62 -0.34 -16.03 3.49
CA ILE A 62 0.51 -17.20 3.32
C ILE A 62 0.30 -18.17 4.49
N ASN A 63 0.70 -19.43 4.33
CA ASN A 63 0.60 -20.40 5.40
C ASN A 63 1.76 -20.24 6.39
N ASN A 64 1.45 -20.17 7.67
CA ASN A 64 2.40 -20.38 8.75
C ASN A 64 2.33 -21.85 9.15
N LEU A 65 3.36 -22.63 8.80
CA LEU A 65 3.36 -24.08 9.03
C LEU A 65 3.53 -24.44 10.49
N GLU A 66 4.19 -23.60 11.29
CA GLU A 66 4.42 -23.85 12.72
C GLU A 66 3.12 -23.82 13.54
N HIS A 67 2.20 -22.92 13.15
CA HIS A 67 0.94 -22.71 13.86
C HIS A 67 -0.30 -23.12 13.08
N SER A 68 -0.13 -23.69 11.89
CA SER A 68 -1.23 -24.12 11.01
C SER A 68 -2.26 -23.01 10.72
N GLU A 69 -1.80 -21.77 10.66
CA GLU A 69 -2.63 -20.59 10.45
C GLU A 69 -2.23 -19.82 9.17
N LYS A 70 -3.12 -18.95 8.72
CA LYS A 70 -2.85 -18.02 7.63
C LYS A 70 -2.38 -16.69 8.20
N VAL A 71 -1.25 -16.22 7.73
CA VAL A 71 -0.66 -14.93 8.12
C VAL A 71 -0.52 -14.02 6.91
N PHE A 72 -0.54 -12.70 7.16
CA PHE A 72 -0.36 -11.69 6.14
C PHE A 72 1.00 -11.02 6.34
N PRO A 73 1.98 -11.26 5.46
CA PRO A 73 3.24 -10.54 5.48
C PRO A 73 3.07 -9.03 5.44
N GLU A 74 4.02 -8.33 6.03
CA GLU A 74 3.98 -6.88 6.18
C GLU A 74 5.27 -6.24 5.64
N LEU A 75 5.11 -5.34 4.67
CA LEU A 75 6.19 -4.51 4.15
C LEU A 75 6.25 -3.22 4.96
N SER A 76 7.39 -2.88 5.51
CA SER A 76 7.57 -1.68 6.31
C SER A 76 8.82 -0.91 5.91
N LEU A 77 8.71 0.41 6.04
CA LEU A 77 9.83 1.34 5.99
C LEU A 77 9.92 2.04 7.33
N TYR A 78 11.12 2.20 7.85
CA TYR A 78 11.33 2.79 9.17
C TYR A 78 12.61 3.59 9.24
N CYS A 79 12.71 4.48 10.21
CA CYS A 79 13.95 5.12 10.61
C CYS A 79 14.21 4.86 12.10
N GLU A 80 15.48 4.89 12.45
CA GLU A 80 15.97 4.73 13.82
C GLU A 80 16.28 6.09 14.46
N GLU A 81 16.32 6.13 15.78
CA GLU A 81 16.67 7.32 16.52
C GLU A 81 18.05 7.88 16.11
N GLY A 82 18.09 9.19 15.86
CA GLY A 82 19.31 9.85 15.41
C GLY A 82 19.71 9.60 13.95
N SER A 83 18.87 8.92 13.17
CA SER A 83 19.15 8.64 11.75
C SER A 83 17.94 9.00 10.87
N PRO A 84 18.06 9.98 9.95
CA PRO A 84 17.01 10.28 8.98
C PRO A 84 16.95 9.25 7.83
N ASN A 85 17.86 8.28 7.83
CA ASN A 85 17.93 7.28 6.78
C ASN A 85 16.82 6.22 6.95
N ILE A 86 16.26 5.79 5.82
CA ILE A 86 15.14 4.86 5.81
C ILE A 86 15.64 3.46 5.48
N SER A 87 15.27 2.52 6.34
CA SER A 87 15.45 1.08 6.18
C SER A 87 14.18 0.44 5.63
N ILE A 88 14.31 -0.73 5.02
CA ILE A 88 13.20 -1.56 4.51
C ILE A 88 13.20 -2.85 5.30
N LYS A 89 12.01 -3.30 5.75
CA LYS A 89 11.83 -4.64 6.31
C LYS A 89 10.57 -5.31 5.78
N ILE A 90 10.60 -6.64 5.70
CA ILE A 90 9.45 -7.48 5.42
C ILE A 90 9.31 -8.45 6.59
N ASN A 91 8.23 -8.32 7.34
CA ASN A 91 7.86 -9.27 8.37
C ASN A 91 6.98 -10.35 7.73
N TRP A 92 7.50 -11.54 7.62
CA TRP A 92 6.82 -12.69 7.00
C TRP A 92 5.77 -13.30 7.92
N LYS A 93 5.78 -12.94 9.22
CA LYS A 93 4.89 -13.50 10.26
C LYS A 93 5.01 -15.02 10.39
N ARG A 94 6.11 -15.59 9.88
CA ARG A 94 6.47 -16.99 9.97
C ARG A 94 7.98 -17.15 9.83
N TYR A 95 8.48 -18.29 10.29
CA TYR A 95 9.89 -18.65 10.09
C TYR A 95 10.22 -18.84 8.61
N ILE A 96 11.35 -18.29 8.17
CA ILE A 96 11.88 -18.39 6.82
C ILE A 96 13.16 -19.21 6.80
N SER A 97 14.14 -18.83 7.64
CA SER A 97 15.44 -19.47 7.65
C SER A 97 16.22 -19.13 8.92
N SER A 98 17.16 -20.01 9.31
CA SER A 98 18.15 -19.77 10.36
C SER A 98 19.42 -19.05 9.88
N PHE A 99 19.54 -18.77 8.59
CA PHE A 99 20.67 -18.04 8.05
C PHE A 99 20.58 -16.56 8.38
N ASN A 100 21.74 -15.88 8.45
CA ASN A 100 21.77 -14.44 8.70
C ASN A 100 21.35 -13.60 7.49
N LYS A 101 21.24 -14.21 6.30
CA LYS A 101 20.86 -13.56 5.04
C LYS A 101 20.00 -14.47 4.21
N THR A 102 19.16 -13.87 3.38
CA THR A 102 18.33 -14.54 2.38
C THR A 102 18.25 -13.69 1.12
N GLU A 103 18.02 -14.34 -0.02
CA GLU A 103 17.72 -13.64 -1.28
C GLU A 103 16.23 -13.40 -1.39
N ILE A 104 15.85 -12.18 -1.75
CA ILE A 104 14.47 -11.79 -1.98
C ILE A 104 14.33 -11.32 -3.42
N GLY A 105 13.43 -11.96 -4.14
CA GLY A 105 13.03 -11.59 -5.48
C GLY A 105 12.06 -10.40 -5.43
N ILE A 106 12.42 -9.30 -6.07
CA ILE A 106 11.58 -8.10 -6.21
C ILE A 106 11.13 -7.99 -7.66
N LYS A 107 9.83 -7.98 -7.89
CA LYS A 107 9.24 -7.83 -9.23
C LYS A 107 8.39 -6.57 -9.30
N ILE A 108 8.81 -5.66 -10.14
CA ILE A 108 8.21 -4.34 -10.36
C ILE A 108 7.45 -4.34 -11.68
N ASP A 109 6.18 -3.92 -11.66
CA ASP A 109 5.33 -3.76 -12.85
C ASP A 109 5.29 -5.00 -13.77
N GLY A 110 5.28 -6.19 -13.18
CA GLY A 110 5.17 -7.44 -13.92
C GLY A 110 6.43 -7.84 -14.72
N LYS A 111 7.55 -7.10 -14.56
CA LYS A 111 8.86 -7.44 -15.15
C LYS A 111 9.45 -8.69 -14.51
N ASN A 112 10.68 -9.04 -14.90
CA ASN A 112 11.41 -10.14 -14.28
C ASN A 112 11.77 -9.82 -12.82
N TYR A 113 11.94 -10.85 -12.00
CA TYR A 113 12.47 -10.70 -10.66
C TYR A 113 13.90 -10.18 -10.68
N THR A 114 14.18 -9.25 -9.79
CA THR A 114 15.54 -8.84 -9.40
C THR A 114 15.77 -9.39 -8.00
N TRP A 115 16.77 -10.26 -7.86
CA TRP A 115 17.12 -10.86 -6.57
C TRP A 115 18.07 -9.95 -5.81
N LEU A 116 17.75 -9.70 -4.55
CA LEU A 116 18.48 -8.81 -3.67
C LEU A 116 18.73 -9.50 -2.33
N SER A 117 19.96 -9.34 -1.81
CA SER A 117 20.30 -9.89 -0.51
C SER A 117 19.70 -9.05 0.63
N PHE A 118 18.99 -9.69 1.52
CA PHE A 118 18.45 -9.13 2.75
C PHE A 118 19.07 -9.82 3.96
N ASN A 119 19.29 -9.07 5.04
CA ASN A 119 19.62 -9.65 6.32
C ASN A 119 18.34 -10.29 6.91
N LEU A 120 18.52 -11.33 7.73
CA LEU A 120 17.46 -11.88 8.55
C LEU A 120 17.70 -11.54 10.02
N ASP A 121 16.63 -11.30 10.75
CA ASP A 121 16.66 -11.11 12.19
C ASP A 121 16.94 -12.45 12.92
N LYS A 122 17.14 -12.39 14.23
CA LYS A 122 17.42 -13.57 15.04
C LYS A 122 16.27 -14.58 15.09
N THR A 123 15.04 -14.13 14.82
CA THR A 123 13.85 -15.02 14.79
C THR A 123 13.73 -15.74 13.45
N GLY A 124 14.45 -15.31 12.41
CA GLY A 124 14.33 -15.81 11.05
C GLY A 124 13.00 -15.47 10.40
N GLN A 125 12.26 -14.50 10.93
CA GLN A 125 10.93 -14.11 10.45
C GLN A 125 10.93 -12.75 9.74
N ILE A 126 11.93 -11.91 10.00
CA ILE A 126 12.00 -10.55 9.43
C ILE A 126 13.23 -10.45 8.56
N SER A 127 13.01 -10.15 7.29
CA SER A 127 14.07 -9.78 6.37
C SER A 127 14.17 -8.26 6.26
N PHE A 128 15.39 -7.72 6.28
CA PHE A 128 15.59 -6.27 6.28
C PHE A 128 16.83 -5.84 5.50
N GLN A 129 16.79 -4.62 4.99
CA GLN A 129 17.94 -3.91 4.42
C GLN A 129 18.17 -2.62 5.20
N ASN A 130 19.41 -2.47 5.68
CA ASN A 130 19.86 -1.21 6.26
C ASN A 130 19.94 -0.11 5.18
N PRO A 131 19.93 1.18 5.58
CA PRO A 131 20.07 2.28 4.66
C PRO A 131 21.33 2.15 3.80
N SER A 132 21.16 2.23 2.49
CA SER A 132 22.25 2.11 1.51
C SER A 132 21.82 2.78 0.20
N THR A 133 22.74 2.93 -0.72
CA THR A 133 22.43 3.37 -2.08
C THR A 133 21.38 2.46 -2.73
N HIS A 134 21.52 1.13 -2.57
CA HIS A 134 20.59 0.15 -3.14
C HIS A 134 19.19 0.21 -2.52
N SER A 135 19.08 0.35 -1.19
CA SER A 135 17.76 0.50 -0.53
C SER A 135 17.09 1.79 -0.95
N ASN A 136 17.82 2.90 -1.08
CA ASN A 136 17.30 4.16 -1.57
C ASN A 136 16.82 4.09 -3.02
N GLU A 137 17.56 3.40 -3.89
CA GLU A 137 17.12 3.15 -5.27
C GLU A 137 15.85 2.31 -5.32
N LEU A 138 15.73 1.29 -4.47
CA LEU A 138 14.55 0.46 -4.37
C LEU A 138 13.34 1.27 -3.90
N ILE A 139 13.49 2.08 -2.84
CA ILE A 139 12.45 2.98 -2.34
C ILE A 139 12.00 3.97 -3.44
N ASN A 140 12.94 4.52 -4.21
CA ASN A 140 12.64 5.41 -5.32
C ASN A 140 11.89 4.72 -6.47
N LYS A 141 12.13 3.43 -6.71
CA LYS A 141 11.35 2.63 -7.65
C LYS A 141 9.93 2.41 -7.13
N PHE A 142 9.75 2.13 -5.84
CA PHE A 142 8.43 1.95 -5.21
C PHE A 142 7.52 3.18 -5.37
N LYS A 143 8.05 4.40 -5.38
CA LYS A 143 7.27 5.63 -5.60
C LYS A 143 6.56 5.67 -6.96
N LYS A 144 7.00 4.90 -7.93
CA LYS A 144 6.56 4.97 -9.33
C LYS A 144 5.61 3.84 -9.73
N ILE A 145 5.31 2.91 -8.84
CA ILE A 145 4.56 1.70 -9.12
C ILE A 145 3.33 1.58 -8.23
N LYS A 146 2.37 0.78 -8.66
CA LYS A 146 1.14 0.50 -7.88
C LYS A 146 1.15 -0.90 -7.26
N LYS A 147 1.91 -1.83 -7.83
CA LYS A 147 1.95 -3.21 -7.37
C LYS A 147 3.37 -3.73 -7.31
N LEU A 148 3.72 -4.29 -6.17
CA LEU A 148 4.99 -4.95 -5.91
C LEU A 148 4.72 -6.44 -5.69
N ALA A 149 5.41 -7.31 -6.42
CA ALA A 149 5.47 -8.73 -6.09
C ALA A 149 6.82 -9.02 -5.43
N VAL A 150 6.78 -9.78 -4.38
CA VAL A 150 7.95 -10.21 -3.60
C VAL A 150 7.95 -11.71 -3.50
N GLU A 151 9.09 -12.33 -3.77
CA GLU A 151 9.30 -13.77 -3.67
C GLU A 151 10.42 -14.08 -2.69
N ILE A 152 10.24 -15.12 -1.90
CA ILE A 152 11.27 -15.69 -1.03
C ILE A 152 11.24 -17.20 -1.12
N GLU A 153 12.40 -17.83 -1.00
CA GLU A 153 12.56 -19.29 -0.92
C GLU A 153 12.90 -19.68 0.53
N PRO A 154 11.91 -20.10 1.34
CA PRO A 154 12.19 -20.58 2.68
C PRO A 154 13.01 -21.89 2.63
N TYR A 155 13.78 -22.16 3.70
CA TYR A 155 14.55 -23.39 3.76
C TYR A 155 13.66 -24.63 3.65
N SER A 156 13.98 -25.50 2.69
CA SER A 156 13.28 -26.76 2.40
C SER A 156 11.78 -26.62 2.04
N GLU A 157 11.34 -25.47 1.56
CA GLU A 157 9.96 -25.24 1.14
C GLU A 157 9.91 -24.64 -0.29
N PRO A 158 8.76 -24.77 -0.96
CA PRO A 158 8.55 -24.07 -2.23
C PRO A 158 8.62 -22.54 -2.08
N PRO A 159 8.96 -21.82 -3.15
CA PRO A 159 8.94 -20.36 -3.16
C PRO A 159 7.58 -19.79 -2.73
N ILE A 160 7.62 -18.73 -1.94
CA ILE A 160 6.46 -17.98 -1.47
C ILE A 160 6.40 -16.65 -2.20
N ASN A 161 5.27 -16.37 -2.84
CA ASN A 161 4.99 -15.12 -3.52
C ASN A 161 3.95 -14.32 -2.77
N VAL A 162 4.24 -13.04 -2.50
CA VAL A 162 3.31 -12.09 -1.91
C VAL A 162 3.22 -10.82 -2.73
N TYR A 163 2.11 -10.12 -2.60
CA TYR A 163 1.84 -8.89 -3.34
C TYR A 163 1.48 -7.77 -2.38
N PHE A 164 2.03 -6.57 -2.65
CA PHE A 164 1.72 -5.36 -1.91
C PHE A 164 1.17 -4.30 -2.85
N ASN A 165 0.08 -3.65 -2.44
CA ASN A 165 -0.46 -2.51 -3.14
C ASN A 165 0.28 -1.24 -2.71
N LEU A 166 1.00 -0.62 -3.62
CA LEU A 166 1.80 0.57 -3.35
C LEU A 166 1.07 1.88 -3.67
N SER A 167 -0.25 1.85 -3.91
CA SER A 167 -1.03 3.07 -4.12
C SER A 167 -0.91 4.00 -2.91
N GLY A 168 -0.62 5.28 -3.14
CA GLY A 168 -0.42 6.27 -2.08
C GLY A 168 0.95 6.22 -1.39
N PHE A 169 1.82 5.27 -1.71
CA PHE A 169 3.13 5.11 -1.08
C PHE A 169 3.95 6.40 -1.08
N ALA A 170 4.01 7.13 -2.20
CA ALA A 170 4.85 8.31 -2.33
C ALA A 170 4.49 9.41 -1.30
N SER A 171 3.20 9.68 -1.08
CA SER A 171 2.75 10.67 -0.10
C SER A 171 3.04 10.23 1.34
N HIS A 172 2.81 8.96 1.66
CA HIS A 172 3.11 8.40 2.98
C HIS A 172 4.60 8.37 3.28
N LEU A 173 5.43 8.11 2.27
CA LEU A 173 6.89 8.17 2.42
C LEU A 173 7.38 9.59 2.78
N GLU A 174 6.83 10.63 2.17
CA GLU A 174 7.21 12.01 2.53
C GLU A 174 6.77 12.34 3.97
N ASN A 175 5.63 11.84 4.44
CA ASN A 175 5.21 11.98 5.84
C ASN A 175 6.19 11.24 6.77
N LEU A 176 6.57 10.00 6.45
CA LEU A 176 7.58 9.25 7.22
C LEU A 176 8.89 10.04 7.32
N LYS A 177 9.40 10.56 6.21
CA LYS A 177 10.62 11.37 6.19
C LYS A 177 10.53 12.60 7.08
N SER A 178 9.38 13.28 7.07
CA SER A 178 9.15 14.44 7.94
C SER A 178 9.26 14.09 9.41
N ILE A 179 8.76 12.92 9.83
CA ILE A 179 8.89 12.43 11.22
C ILE A 179 10.35 12.07 11.52
N CYS A 180 11.03 11.37 10.61
CA CYS A 180 12.43 10.95 10.77
C CYS A 180 13.43 12.11 10.83
N SER A 181 13.05 13.30 10.35
CA SER A 181 13.93 14.49 10.31
C SER A 181 13.78 15.39 11.52
N GLN A 182 12.90 15.08 12.44
CA GLN A 182 12.66 15.82 13.70
C GLN A 182 13.54 15.28 14.84
#